data_6f555527b19ffe955d62bbacdb222d82
#
_entry.id   6f555527b19ffe955d62bbacdb222d82
#
_cell.length_a   1.000
_cell.length_b   1.000
_cell.length_c   1.000
_cell.angle_alpha   90.00
_cell.angle_beta   90.00
_cell.angle_gamma   90.00
#
_symmetry.space_group_name_H-M   'P 1'
#
loop_
_entity.id
_entity.type
_entity.pdbx_description
1 polymer ?
#
loop_
_entity_poly.entity_id
_entity_poly.type
_entity_poly.pdbx_seq_one_letter_code
_entity_poly.pdbx_strand_id
1 'polypeptide(L)'
;MKGKRIFAVLMSALIIVSAFAGCSGDSSQTTSVTSESSKTTTSSSSSESSKTVKAESVNANFTARDMDVGYEETDAVKISCSGSKFNISGSGATAKDGVLTINKEGTYVLSGSIDEGRIVVNVTDSEKVQLVLNGFTIKCTTHSPIFIKSADKVFITIKDGTKN
;
A
#
# COMPACT_ATOMS: atom_id res chain seq x y z
N MET A 1 -1.26 -35.53 36.72
CA MET A 1 0.00 -36.26 36.39
C MET A 1 0.72 -35.55 35.25
N LYS A 2 1.98 -35.25 35.48
CA LYS A 2 2.86 -34.40 34.69
C LYS A 2 3.30 -35.05 33.39
N GLY A 3 3.36 -34.31 32.29
CA GLY A 3 4.07 -34.69 31.06
C GLY A 3 4.65 -33.46 30.37
N LYS A 4 5.79 -32.98 30.86
CA LYS A 4 6.64 -32.00 30.14
C LYS A 4 7.37 -32.73 29.02
N ARG A 5 7.15 -32.31 27.75
CA ARG A 5 7.98 -32.74 26.63
C ARG A 5 8.85 -31.56 26.21
N ILE A 6 10.11 -31.64 26.55
CA ILE A 6 11.21 -30.79 26.11
C ILE A 6 11.63 -31.27 24.73
N PHE A 7 11.51 -30.47 23.71
CA PHE A 7 12.15 -30.72 22.41
C PHE A 7 13.37 -29.80 22.31
N ALA A 8 14.53 -30.46 22.34
CA ALA A 8 15.79 -29.82 22.01
C ALA A 8 15.88 -29.66 20.48
N VAL A 9 16.15 -28.44 20.02
CA VAL A 9 16.40 -28.15 18.60
C VAL A 9 17.92 -28.04 18.40
N LEU A 10 18.44 -28.94 17.57
CA LEU A 10 19.81 -28.89 17.09
C LEU A 10 20.01 -27.70 16.14
N MET A 11 21.01 -26.88 16.45
CA MET A 11 21.58 -25.90 15.53
C MET A 11 22.41 -26.62 14.46
N SER A 12 22.14 -26.34 13.20
CA SER A 12 23.05 -26.62 12.09
C SER A 12 23.36 -25.31 11.37
N ALA A 13 24.57 -24.81 11.58
CA ALA A 13 25.12 -23.68 10.89
C ALA A 13 25.77 -24.15 9.59
N LEU A 14 25.35 -23.61 8.45
CA LEU A 14 26.03 -23.78 7.18
C LEU A 14 26.48 -22.40 6.67
N ILE A 15 27.77 -22.16 6.77
CA ILE A 15 28.45 -20.97 6.22
C ILE A 15 28.87 -21.32 4.80
N ILE A 16 28.37 -20.59 3.81
CA ILE A 16 28.90 -20.62 2.44
C ILE A 16 29.45 -19.24 2.12
N VAL A 17 30.79 -19.17 2.10
CA VAL A 17 31.57 -18.04 1.59
C VAL A 17 31.76 -18.24 0.09
N SER A 18 31.29 -17.31 -0.72
CA SER A 18 31.64 -17.23 -2.14
C SER A 18 32.18 -15.85 -2.43
N ALA A 19 33.50 -15.79 -2.55
CA ALA A 19 34.22 -14.63 -3.07
C ALA A 19 34.20 -14.70 -4.60
N PHE A 20 33.82 -13.63 -5.26
CA PHE A 20 34.14 -13.36 -6.66
C PHE A 20 34.87 -12.01 -6.77
N ALA A 21 36.12 -12.12 -7.17
CA ALA A 21 37.00 -11.02 -7.50
C ALA A 21 36.85 -10.65 -8.98
N GLY A 22 36.87 -9.33 -9.26
CA GLY A 22 37.57 -8.69 -10.36
C GLY A 22 36.97 -8.72 -11.76
N CYS A 23 36.73 -7.55 -12.31
CA CYS A 23 37.48 -7.06 -13.47
C CYS A 23 37.21 -5.56 -13.69
N SER A 24 38.31 -4.85 -13.74
CA SER A 24 38.50 -3.48 -14.25
C SER A 24 38.20 -3.41 -15.75
N GLY A 25 37.71 -2.28 -16.19
CA GLY A 25 37.60 -1.91 -17.59
C GLY A 25 37.38 -0.41 -17.72
N ASP A 26 38.47 0.33 -17.76
CA ASP A 26 38.63 1.74 -18.09
C ASP A 26 38.36 1.96 -19.58
N SER A 27 37.61 3.00 -19.97
CA SER A 27 37.91 3.83 -21.13
C SER A 27 37.06 5.08 -21.17
N SER A 28 37.73 6.17 -20.97
CA SER A 28 37.37 7.54 -21.26
C SER A 28 37.02 7.75 -22.73
N GLN A 29 35.99 8.53 -23.05
CA GLN A 29 36.09 9.52 -24.12
C GLN A 29 35.13 10.68 -23.93
N THR A 30 35.71 11.82 -23.69
CA THR A 30 35.19 13.18 -23.78
C THR A 30 34.94 13.54 -25.25
N THR A 31 33.78 14.10 -25.58
CA THR A 31 33.70 15.08 -26.68
C THR A 31 32.57 16.07 -26.36
N SER A 32 33.03 17.26 -26.08
CA SER A 32 32.28 18.51 -26.11
C SER A 32 32.11 18.99 -27.53
N VAL A 33 30.94 19.43 -27.93
CA VAL A 33 30.74 20.43 -28.99
C VAL A 33 29.60 21.35 -28.65
N THR A 34 29.94 22.57 -28.70
CA THR A 34 29.26 23.84 -28.45
C THR A 34 28.42 24.29 -29.64
N SER A 35 27.34 25.07 -29.37
CA SER A 35 26.71 26.14 -30.20
C SER A 35 25.93 25.69 -31.44
N GLU A 36 24.87 26.30 -31.87
CA GLU A 36 24.31 27.65 -31.81
C GLU A 36 22.84 27.67 -32.27
N SER A 37 22.13 28.58 -31.70
CA SER A 37 21.03 29.40 -32.22
C SER A 37 20.59 29.22 -33.67
N SER A 38 19.29 29.03 -33.88
CA SER A 38 18.53 29.80 -34.88
C SER A 38 17.03 29.77 -34.69
N LYS A 39 16.52 30.93 -34.55
CA LYS A 39 15.18 31.46 -34.54
C LYS A 39 14.49 31.23 -35.90
N THR A 40 13.27 30.70 -35.96
CA THR A 40 12.29 31.11 -36.94
C THR A 40 10.87 30.83 -36.47
N THR A 41 10.13 31.88 -36.44
CA THR A 41 8.70 32.11 -36.24
C THR A 41 7.88 31.37 -37.31
N THR A 42 6.80 30.70 -36.91
CA THR A 42 5.56 30.73 -37.71
C THR A 42 4.36 30.43 -36.80
N SER A 43 3.49 31.39 -36.72
CA SER A 43 2.17 31.40 -36.12
C SER A 43 1.23 30.41 -36.78
N SER A 44 0.48 29.64 -36.01
CA SER A 44 -0.88 29.26 -36.38
C SER A 44 -1.71 29.17 -35.12
N SER A 45 -2.58 30.14 -35.01
CA SER A 45 -3.63 30.23 -34.02
C SER A 45 -4.66 29.12 -34.24
N SER A 46 -4.82 28.22 -33.28
CA SER A 46 -6.08 27.56 -33.06
C SER A 46 -6.54 27.91 -31.65
N SER A 47 -7.52 28.76 -31.61
CA SER A 47 -8.26 29.13 -30.42
C SER A 47 -9.08 27.93 -29.96
N GLU A 48 -8.51 27.11 -29.06
CA GLU A 48 -9.33 26.24 -28.23
C GLU A 48 -9.89 27.06 -27.10
N SER A 49 -11.19 27.27 -27.18
CA SER A 49 -12.01 27.83 -26.13
C SER A 49 -11.85 26.95 -24.87
N SER A 50 -10.99 27.38 -24.00
CA SER A 50 -10.88 26.83 -22.65
C SER A 50 -12.20 27.14 -21.92
N LYS A 51 -13.10 26.16 -21.96
CA LYS A 51 -14.30 26.16 -21.16
C LYS A 51 -13.86 26.06 -19.69
N THR A 52 -13.74 27.19 -19.05
CA THR A 52 -13.49 27.25 -17.61
C THR A 52 -14.65 26.55 -16.91
N VAL A 53 -14.44 25.28 -16.54
CA VAL A 53 -15.37 24.57 -15.69
C VAL A 53 -15.24 25.23 -14.32
N LYS A 54 -16.23 26.03 -13.96
CA LYS A 54 -16.35 26.59 -12.63
C LYS A 54 -16.46 25.41 -11.67
N ALA A 55 -15.44 25.19 -10.87
CA ALA A 55 -15.50 24.18 -9.82
C ALA A 55 -16.63 24.61 -8.87
N GLU A 56 -17.73 23.87 -8.93
CA GLU A 56 -18.75 24.00 -7.88
C GLU A 56 -18.08 23.55 -6.59
N SER A 57 -18.16 24.40 -5.57
CA SER A 57 -17.70 24.02 -4.24
C SER A 57 -18.59 22.90 -3.74
N VAL A 58 -18.05 21.69 -3.76
CA VAL A 58 -18.71 20.52 -3.14
C VAL A 58 -18.75 20.83 -1.65
N ASN A 59 -19.94 21.09 -1.12
CA ASN A 59 -20.12 21.29 0.31
C ASN A 59 -20.08 19.93 1.00
N ALA A 60 -18.87 19.44 1.21
CA ALA A 60 -18.63 18.18 1.92
C ALA A 60 -18.83 18.44 3.41
N ASN A 61 -19.92 17.92 3.96
CA ASN A 61 -20.17 17.94 5.40
C ASN A 61 -19.27 16.92 6.09
N PHE A 62 -18.04 17.37 6.43
CA PHE A 62 -17.12 16.56 7.22
C PHE A 62 -17.53 16.58 8.69
N THR A 63 -17.58 15.40 9.31
CA THR A 63 -17.73 15.24 10.76
C THR A 63 -16.38 15.35 11.44
N ALA A 64 -16.36 15.55 12.78
CA ALA A 64 -15.12 15.54 13.55
C ALA A 64 -14.30 14.24 13.32
N ARG A 65 -14.98 13.10 13.15
CA ARG A 65 -14.32 11.81 12.88
C ARG A 65 -13.65 11.75 11.50
N ASP A 66 -14.19 12.46 10.51
CA ASP A 66 -13.59 12.53 9.17
C ASP A 66 -12.26 13.31 9.16
N MET A 67 -12.07 14.18 10.15
CA MET A 67 -10.86 14.99 10.32
C MET A 67 -9.83 14.36 11.27
N ASP A 68 -10.21 13.28 11.96
CA ASP A 68 -9.33 12.56 12.88
C ASP A 68 -8.61 11.42 12.16
N VAL A 69 -7.30 11.58 11.99
CA VAL A 69 -6.41 10.57 11.38
C VAL A 69 -5.84 9.59 12.41
N GLY A 70 -6.09 9.83 13.71
CA GLY A 70 -5.60 9.00 14.79
C GLY A 70 -6.27 7.62 14.85
N TYR A 71 -5.62 6.70 15.54
CA TYR A 71 -6.18 5.38 15.89
C TYR A 71 -5.46 4.79 17.10
N GLU A 72 -6.16 3.91 17.83
CA GLU A 72 -5.58 3.18 18.95
C GLU A 72 -4.88 1.90 18.45
N GLU A 73 -3.56 1.87 18.56
CA GLU A 73 -2.75 0.76 18.02
C GLU A 73 -2.94 -0.54 18.84
N THR A 74 -3.32 -0.44 20.11
CA THR A 74 -3.56 -1.58 21.00
C THR A 74 -4.78 -2.39 20.62
N ASP A 75 -5.81 -1.74 20.08
CA ASP A 75 -7.07 -2.36 19.70
C ASP A 75 -7.13 -2.72 18.22
N ALA A 76 -6.11 -2.31 17.46
CA ALA A 76 -6.05 -2.54 16.05
C ALA A 76 -5.71 -3.99 15.68
N VAL A 77 -6.44 -4.53 14.74
CA VAL A 77 -6.13 -5.82 14.10
C VAL A 77 -4.92 -5.65 13.19
N LYS A 78 -3.82 -6.36 13.46
CA LYS A 78 -2.60 -6.28 12.66
C LYS A 78 -2.63 -7.32 11.55
N ILE A 79 -2.41 -6.87 10.33
CA ILE A 79 -2.41 -7.71 9.14
C ILE A 79 -1.08 -7.51 8.42
N SER A 80 -0.26 -8.55 8.37
CA SER A 80 0.98 -8.54 7.62
C SER A 80 0.85 -9.36 6.34
N CYS A 81 1.41 -8.83 5.24
CA CYS A 81 1.33 -9.44 3.92
C CYS A 81 2.71 -9.90 3.46
N SER A 82 2.78 -11.09 2.88
CA SER A 82 3.99 -11.63 2.29
C SER A 82 3.66 -12.57 1.13
N GLY A 83 4.13 -12.25 -0.06
CA GLY A 83 3.80 -12.98 -1.29
C GLY A 83 2.31 -12.95 -1.59
N SER A 84 1.61 -14.10 -1.48
CA SER A 84 0.16 -14.19 -1.71
C SER A 84 -0.64 -14.41 -0.42
N LYS A 85 -0.05 -14.17 0.76
CA LYS A 85 -0.67 -14.52 2.03
C LYS A 85 -0.88 -13.30 2.91
N PHE A 86 -2.05 -13.27 3.57
CA PHE A 86 -2.38 -12.37 4.66
C PHE A 86 -2.25 -13.13 5.99
N ASN A 87 -1.45 -12.60 6.91
CA ASN A 87 -1.33 -13.09 8.28
C ASN A 87 -2.08 -12.13 9.20
N ILE A 88 -3.14 -12.60 9.84
CA ILE A 88 -4.05 -11.80 10.64
C ILE A 88 -3.77 -12.06 12.11
N SER A 89 -3.52 -11.00 12.89
CA SER A 89 -3.42 -11.04 14.35
C SER A 89 -4.59 -10.29 14.94
N GLY A 90 -5.59 -11.02 15.40
CA GLY A 90 -6.84 -10.48 15.91
C GLY A 90 -8.09 -11.12 15.29
N SER A 91 -9.23 -10.47 15.46
CA SER A 91 -10.51 -10.94 14.94
C SER A 91 -11.20 -9.87 14.10
N GLY A 92 -12.18 -10.27 13.26
CA GLY A 92 -12.93 -9.33 12.43
C GLY A 92 -12.46 -9.28 10.98
N ALA A 93 -11.46 -10.10 10.63
CA ALA A 93 -11.07 -10.32 9.24
C ALA A 93 -10.77 -11.80 8.98
N THR A 94 -10.92 -12.21 7.74
CA THR A 94 -10.60 -13.57 7.25
C THR A 94 -9.86 -13.46 5.92
N ALA A 95 -8.94 -14.40 5.67
CA ALA A 95 -8.20 -14.44 4.41
C ALA A 95 -8.38 -15.79 3.74
N LYS A 96 -8.73 -15.77 2.44
CA LYS A 96 -8.88 -16.96 1.62
C LYS A 96 -8.56 -16.62 0.16
N ASP A 97 -7.77 -17.46 -0.49
CA ASP A 97 -7.48 -17.39 -1.93
C ASP A 97 -7.02 -15.99 -2.41
N GLY A 98 -6.11 -15.35 -1.66
CA GLY A 98 -5.63 -14.01 -1.98
C GLY A 98 -6.61 -12.86 -1.65
N VAL A 99 -7.76 -13.18 -1.05
CA VAL A 99 -8.76 -12.18 -0.65
C VAL A 99 -8.80 -12.05 0.86
N LEU A 100 -8.56 -10.84 1.36
CA LEU A 100 -8.79 -10.45 2.74
C LEU A 100 -10.20 -9.87 2.84
N THR A 101 -11.06 -10.48 3.65
CA THR A 101 -12.40 -9.96 3.93
C THR A 101 -12.47 -9.42 5.35
N ILE A 102 -12.77 -8.14 5.49
CA ILE A 102 -13.05 -7.47 6.75
C ILE A 102 -14.57 -7.55 6.99
N ASN A 103 -14.95 -8.14 8.11
CA ASN A 103 -16.36 -8.46 8.43
C ASN A 103 -16.83 -7.93 9.78
N LYS A 104 -16.03 -7.07 10.43
CA LYS A 104 -16.40 -6.33 11.65
C LYS A 104 -15.86 -4.92 11.58
N GLU A 105 -16.51 -4.01 12.30
CA GLU A 105 -15.99 -2.67 12.54
C GLU A 105 -14.65 -2.69 13.28
N GLY A 106 -13.89 -1.61 13.15
CA GLY A 106 -12.63 -1.44 13.85
C GLY A 106 -11.50 -0.92 12.98
N THR A 107 -10.30 -0.93 13.55
CA THR A 107 -9.07 -0.48 12.90
C THR A 107 -8.22 -1.67 12.46
N TYR A 108 -7.75 -1.63 11.22
CA TYR A 108 -6.94 -2.68 10.60
C TYR A 108 -5.64 -2.08 10.10
N VAL A 109 -4.52 -2.44 10.72
CA VAL A 109 -3.18 -1.99 10.32
C VAL A 109 -2.58 -2.98 9.34
N LEU A 110 -2.37 -2.52 8.12
CA LEU A 110 -1.87 -3.31 7.00
C LEU A 110 -0.39 -3.02 6.76
N SER A 111 0.42 -4.06 6.58
CA SER A 111 1.85 -3.92 6.31
C SER A 111 2.37 -4.99 5.35
N GLY A 112 3.52 -4.71 4.70
CA GLY A 112 4.15 -5.62 3.75
C GLY A 112 3.57 -5.52 2.34
N SER A 113 3.77 -6.54 1.51
CA SER A 113 3.32 -6.50 0.12
C SER A 113 2.61 -7.77 -0.31
N ILE A 114 1.67 -7.61 -1.24
CA ILE A 114 0.95 -8.69 -1.89
C ILE A 114 0.84 -8.38 -3.39
N ASP A 115 1.36 -9.29 -4.23
CA ASP A 115 1.49 -9.06 -5.66
C ASP A 115 0.21 -9.35 -6.45
N GLU A 116 -0.64 -10.25 -5.94
CA GLU A 116 -1.97 -10.50 -6.47
C GLU A 116 -2.91 -10.75 -5.30
N GLY A 117 -3.61 -9.71 -4.87
CA GLY A 117 -4.47 -9.78 -3.71
C GLY A 117 -5.56 -8.72 -3.71
N ARG A 118 -6.57 -8.94 -2.87
CA ARG A 118 -7.72 -8.05 -2.76
C ARG A 118 -8.15 -7.89 -1.31
N ILE A 119 -8.52 -6.68 -0.94
CA ILE A 119 -9.20 -6.40 0.32
C ILE A 119 -10.67 -6.13 0.02
N VAL A 120 -11.56 -6.81 0.73
CA VAL A 120 -13.00 -6.60 0.67
C VAL A 120 -13.48 -6.15 2.04
N VAL A 121 -14.05 -4.95 2.12
CA VAL A 121 -14.76 -4.49 3.32
C VAL A 121 -16.23 -4.86 3.17
N ASN A 122 -16.74 -5.68 4.07
CA ASN A 122 -18.11 -6.16 4.07
C ASN A 122 -18.64 -6.25 5.51
N VAL A 123 -18.95 -5.10 6.04
CA VAL A 123 -19.52 -4.89 7.38
C VAL A 123 -20.97 -4.41 7.23
N THR A 124 -21.69 -4.21 8.34
CA THR A 124 -23.06 -3.68 8.26
C THR A 124 -23.07 -2.20 7.87
N ASP A 125 -24.18 -1.70 7.38
CA ASP A 125 -24.35 -0.31 6.91
C ASP A 125 -24.30 0.74 8.03
N SER A 126 -24.16 0.30 9.27
CA SER A 126 -23.96 1.17 10.44
C SER A 126 -22.54 1.13 11.01
N GLU A 127 -21.72 0.21 10.52
CA GLU A 127 -20.34 -0.01 11.01
C GLU A 127 -19.31 0.80 10.24
N LYS A 128 -18.26 1.22 10.95
CA LYS A 128 -17.14 1.99 10.40
C LYS A 128 -15.85 1.18 10.44
N VAL A 129 -15.07 1.28 9.39
CA VAL A 129 -13.78 0.61 9.26
C VAL A 129 -12.69 1.63 9.02
N GLN A 130 -11.55 1.49 9.70
CA GLN A 130 -10.34 2.24 9.41
C GLN A 130 -9.25 1.30 8.91
N LEU A 131 -8.75 1.57 7.71
CA LEU A 131 -7.59 0.91 7.12
C LEU A 131 -6.37 1.81 7.29
N VAL A 132 -5.40 1.36 8.08
CA VAL A 132 -4.14 2.07 8.30
C VAL A 132 -3.07 1.41 7.44
N LEU A 133 -2.57 2.13 6.44
CA LEU A 133 -1.52 1.66 5.55
C LEU A 133 -0.16 1.95 6.18
N ASN A 134 0.54 0.90 6.61
CA ASN A 134 1.83 0.97 7.30
C ASN A 134 2.90 0.27 6.47
N GLY A 135 3.35 0.92 5.40
CA GLY A 135 4.27 0.31 4.44
C GLY A 135 3.60 -0.87 3.72
N PHE A 136 2.41 -0.64 3.19
CA PHE A 136 1.58 -1.66 2.57
C PHE A 136 1.48 -1.46 1.07
N THR A 137 1.86 -2.47 0.30
CA THR A 137 1.74 -2.48 -1.15
C THR A 137 0.82 -3.61 -1.60
N ILE A 138 -0.16 -3.29 -2.44
CA ILE A 138 -1.09 -4.27 -2.99
C ILE A 138 -1.23 -4.09 -4.50
N LYS A 139 -1.19 -5.19 -5.22
CA LYS A 139 -1.56 -5.27 -6.64
C LYS A 139 -2.69 -6.26 -6.82
N CYS A 140 -3.56 -5.97 -7.76
CA CYS A 140 -4.59 -6.90 -8.24
C CYS A 140 -4.83 -6.59 -9.70
N THR A 141 -4.58 -7.54 -10.59
CA THR A 141 -4.68 -7.36 -12.03
C THR A 141 -6.09 -7.61 -12.54
N THR A 142 -6.88 -8.36 -11.81
CA THR A 142 -8.23 -8.80 -12.21
C THR A 142 -9.37 -7.99 -11.61
N HIS A 143 -9.11 -7.30 -10.47
CA HIS A 143 -10.12 -6.57 -9.72
C HIS A 143 -9.54 -5.32 -9.05
N SER A 144 -10.40 -4.51 -8.44
CA SER A 144 -9.95 -3.43 -7.55
C SER A 144 -9.20 -4.01 -6.34
N PRO A 145 -7.98 -3.55 -6.03
CA PRO A 145 -7.22 -4.03 -4.87
C PRO A 145 -7.96 -3.81 -3.55
N ILE A 146 -8.68 -2.70 -3.42
CA ILE A 146 -9.55 -2.41 -2.28
C ILE A 146 -10.97 -2.23 -2.80
N PHE A 147 -11.90 -3.01 -2.27
CA PHE A 147 -13.30 -2.98 -2.63
C PHE A 147 -14.17 -2.87 -1.39
N ILE A 148 -14.94 -1.80 -1.31
CA ILE A 148 -15.91 -1.58 -0.25
C ILE A 148 -17.25 -2.10 -0.75
N LYS A 149 -17.70 -3.23 -0.19
CA LYS A 149 -18.97 -3.84 -0.53
C LYS A 149 -20.10 -3.26 0.30
N SER A 150 -19.88 -3.12 1.61
CA SER A 150 -20.83 -2.53 2.56
C SER A 150 -20.09 -1.98 3.77
N ALA A 151 -20.40 -0.78 4.19
CA ALA A 151 -20.01 -0.10 5.42
C ALA A 151 -20.75 1.25 5.51
N ASP A 152 -20.92 1.81 6.71
CA ASP A 152 -21.30 3.23 6.87
C ASP A 152 -20.20 4.15 6.32
N LYS A 153 -18.96 3.96 6.83
CA LYS A 153 -17.77 4.69 6.36
C LYS A 153 -16.53 3.82 6.37
N VAL A 154 -15.63 4.09 5.43
CA VAL A 154 -14.28 3.54 5.43
C VAL A 154 -13.28 4.68 5.41
N PHE A 155 -12.43 4.73 6.43
CA PHE A 155 -11.31 5.67 6.52
C PHE A 155 -10.04 4.97 6.03
N ILE A 156 -9.26 5.65 5.19
CA ILE A 156 -7.96 5.16 4.75
C ILE A 156 -6.91 6.14 5.26
N THR A 157 -6.09 5.68 6.20
CA THR A 157 -5.03 6.48 6.83
C THR A 157 -3.67 5.95 6.37
N ILE A 158 -2.80 6.83 5.90
CA ILE A 158 -1.40 6.51 5.61
C ILE A 158 -0.60 6.80 6.87
N LYS A 159 0.12 5.80 7.40
CA LYS A 159 0.96 6.00 8.57
C LYS A 159 2.18 6.85 8.19
N ASP A 160 2.47 7.85 9.01
CA ASP A 160 3.58 8.76 8.78
C ASP A 160 4.91 8.02 8.59
N GLY A 161 5.74 8.54 7.68
CA GLY A 161 7.04 7.97 7.36
C GLY A 161 7.02 6.68 6.56
N THR A 162 5.85 6.22 6.09
CA THR A 162 5.73 5.00 5.27
C THR A 162 5.49 5.30 3.79
N LYS A 163 5.87 4.34 2.95
CA LYS A 163 5.51 4.29 1.52
C LYS A 163 4.52 3.15 1.32
N ASN A 164 3.48 3.41 0.56
CA ASN A 164 2.37 2.48 0.32
C ASN A 164 2.08 2.39 -1.18
#